data_5e871c902630941502c63c0f87ad1687
#
_entry.id   5e871c902630941502c63c0f87ad1687
#
_cell.length_a   1.000
_cell.length_b   1.000
_cell.length_c   1.000
_cell.angle_alpha   90.00
_cell.angle_beta   90.00
_cell.angle_gamma   90.00
#
_symmetry.space_group_name_H-M   'P 1'
#
loop_
_entity.id
_entity.type
_entity.pdbx_description
1 polymer ?
#
loop_
_entity_poly.entity_id
_entity_poly.type
_entity_poly.pdbx_seq_one_letter_code
_entity_poly.pdbx_strand_id
1 'polypeptide(L)'
;MQRIIQNTIFLILSGCHILTAQTLLNINGFVRDNATGEPISYANVFLSNTSIGAATNSDGYFVMSDIPIGKYEINISMIGYAVYKEEVDLSQGQSIRLNIRLKEEAIQGTEVLVTAERQKFERSMESSQIALDLREINSAPAFVEPDVFRTLQMLPGVQTTSDFSSALYVRGSTPDQNLIMLDGIAIYNPYHLGGIFSTFNTDAIKEADFHAGGFPARYGGRMGAILNVINREGNTERITGSANLSLISSKALIEGPIPKWKGMKGSWMISGRRTYIDKVIDALKLPSGSKNSDGSDVPLQFPYY
;
A
#
# COMPACT_ATOMS: atom_id res chain seq x y z
N MET A 1 7.39 -49.81 -40.75
CA MET A 1 7.57 -49.98 -39.31
C MET A 1 8.99 -49.56 -38.82
N GLN A 2 10.06 -49.95 -39.49
CA GLN A 2 11.44 -49.57 -39.08
C GLN A 2 11.75 -48.05 -39.06
N ARG A 3 11.23 -47.27 -40.04
CA ARG A 3 11.43 -45.80 -40.05
C ARG A 3 10.72 -45.06 -38.91
N ILE A 4 9.62 -45.57 -38.43
CA ILE A 4 8.88 -44.95 -37.30
C ILE A 4 9.64 -45.17 -36.01
N ILE A 5 10.24 -46.34 -35.83
CA ILE A 5 11.02 -46.69 -34.64
C ILE A 5 12.32 -45.87 -34.57
N GLN A 6 12.98 -45.65 -35.72
CA GLN A 6 14.19 -44.79 -35.77
C GLN A 6 13.90 -43.35 -35.45
N ASN A 7 12.79 -42.79 -35.94
CA ASN A 7 12.43 -41.38 -35.60
C ASN A 7 11.97 -41.23 -34.13
N THR A 8 11.34 -42.23 -33.55
CA THR A 8 10.93 -42.21 -32.14
C THR A 8 12.14 -42.29 -31.20
N ILE A 9 13.16 -43.08 -31.53
CA ILE A 9 14.39 -43.18 -30.76
C ILE A 9 15.20 -41.89 -30.86
N PHE A 10 15.22 -41.21 -32.02
CA PHE A 10 15.89 -39.93 -32.18
C PHE A 10 15.20 -38.80 -31.40
N LEU A 11 13.89 -38.79 -31.27
CA LEU A 11 13.13 -37.84 -30.46
C LEU A 11 13.34 -38.04 -28.95
N ILE A 12 13.53 -39.25 -28.50
CA ILE A 12 13.77 -39.60 -27.08
C ILE A 12 15.20 -39.20 -26.67
N LEU A 13 16.19 -39.32 -27.56
CA LEU A 13 17.59 -38.92 -27.29
C LEU A 13 17.79 -37.42 -27.34
N SER A 14 16.93 -36.67 -28.05
CA SER A 14 17.01 -35.19 -28.11
C SER A 14 16.46 -34.47 -26.88
N GLY A 15 15.78 -35.20 -25.97
CA GLY A 15 15.19 -34.69 -24.73
C GLY A 15 16.06 -34.80 -23.49
N CYS A 16 17.31 -35.23 -23.63
CA CYS A 16 18.24 -35.27 -22.49
C CYS A 16 18.73 -33.84 -22.20
N HIS A 17 17.89 -33.04 -21.50
CA HIS A 17 18.35 -31.81 -20.90
C HIS A 17 19.42 -32.16 -19.87
N ILE A 18 20.65 -31.72 -20.15
CA ILE A 18 21.73 -31.75 -19.17
C ILE A 18 21.27 -30.84 -18.03
N LEU A 19 20.76 -31.44 -16.94
CA LEU A 19 20.63 -30.75 -15.68
C LEU A 19 22.06 -30.39 -15.25
N THR A 20 22.48 -29.15 -15.52
CA THR A 20 23.65 -28.59 -14.90
C THR A 20 23.35 -28.48 -13.40
N ALA A 21 23.92 -29.38 -12.62
CA ALA A 21 23.92 -29.25 -11.16
C ALA A 21 24.62 -27.92 -10.83
N GLN A 22 23.88 -26.93 -10.40
CA GLN A 22 24.47 -25.71 -9.88
C GLN A 22 25.15 -26.06 -8.57
N THR A 23 26.45 -25.84 -8.49
CA THR A 23 27.18 -25.97 -7.24
C THR A 23 26.74 -24.83 -6.32
N LEU A 24 25.98 -25.17 -5.30
CA LEU A 24 25.53 -24.23 -4.28
C LEU A 24 26.56 -24.19 -3.17
N LEU A 25 26.93 -22.99 -2.76
CA LEU A 25 28.01 -22.74 -1.80
C LEU A 25 27.47 -22.10 -0.54
N ASN A 26 28.28 -22.12 0.51
CA ASN A 26 27.92 -21.51 1.79
C ASN A 26 28.95 -20.44 2.18
N ILE A 27 28.46 -19.34 2.72
CA ILE A 27 29.26 -18.36 3.45
C ILE A 27 28.88 -18.47 4.92
N ASN A 28 29.83 -18.67 5.78
CA ASN A 28 29.64 -18.72 7.23
C ASN A 28 30.69 -17.88 7.93
N GLY A 29 30.46 -17.53 9.18
CA GLY A 29 31.43 -16.74 9.90
C GLY A 29 30.95 -16.23 11.25
N PHE A 30 31.81 -15.41 11.84
CA PHE A 30 31.50 -14.73 13.09
C PHE A 30 31.58 -13.22 12.91
N VAL A 31 30.63 -12.54 13.57
CA VAL A 31 30.61 -11.09 13.69
C VAL A 31 30.92 -10.73 15.14
N ARG A 32 31.93 -9.91 15.36
CA ARG A 32 32.38 -9.49 16.68
C ARG A 32 32.56 -8.00 16.75
N ASP A 33 32.49 -7.46 17.94
CA ASP A 33 32.89 -6.10 18.23
C ASP A 33 34.41 -5.94 18.05
N ASN A 34 34.80 -4.84 17.40
CA ASN A 34 36.23 -4.60 17.13
C ASN A 34 37.02 -4.17 18.36
N ALA A 35 36.39 -3.51 19.33
CA ALA A 35 37.05 -2.99 20.53
C ALA A 35 37.10 -4.04 21.63
N THR A 36 35.98 -4.72 21.90
CA THR A 36 35.84 -5.68 23.01
C THR A 36 36.10 -7.13 22.59
N GLY A 37 35.92 -7.46 21.30
CA GLY A 37 35.96 -8.82 20.79
C GLY A 37 34.72 -9.65 21.13
N GLU A 38 33.73 -9.08 21.77
CA GLU A 38 32.47 -9.76 22.11
C GLU A 38 31.65 -10.11 20.86
N PRO A 39 30.89 -11.20 20.88
CA PRO A 39 30.05 -11.58 19.76
C PRO A 39 28.88 -10.59 19.60
N ILE A 40 28.59 -10.20 18.36
CA ILE A 40 27.44 -9.36 18.04
C ILE A 40 26.28 -10.23 17.59
N SER A 41 25.25 -10.30 18.44
CA SER A 41 24.02 -11.06 18.18
C SER A 41 23.06 -10.28 17.31
N TYR A 42 22.31 -10.98 16.46
CA TYR A 42 21.22 -10.42 15.62
C TYR A 42 21.69 -9.36 14.63
N ALA A 43 22.97 -9.33 14.25
CA ALA A 43 23.41 -8.51 13.13
C ALA A 43 22.87 -9.07 11.82
N ASN A 44 22.36 -8.20 10.96
CA ASN A 44 21.89 -8.58 9.63
C ASN A 44 23.05 -8.73 8.67
N VAL A 45 23.19 -9.90 8.07
CA VAL A 45 24.19 -10.25 7.06
C VAL A 45 23.49 -10.55 5.76
N PHE A 46 23.79 -9.85 4.66
CA PHE A 46 23.13 -10.08 3.39
C PHE A 46 24.06 -9.80 2.20
N LEU A 47 23.76 -10.40 1.06
CA LEU A 47 24.45 -10.17 -0.21
C LEU A 47 23.73 -9.11 -1.02
N SER A 48 24.45 -8.06 -1.44
CA SER A 48 23.91 -6.99 -2.30
C SER A 48 23.26 -7.55 -3.55
N ASN A 49 22.13 -6.95 -3.95
CA ASN A 49 21.37 -7.32 -5.15
C ASN A 49 20.84 -8.76 -5.19
N THR A 50 20.73 -9.40 -4.03
CA THR A 50 20.13 -10.73 -3.89
C THR A 50 19.11 -10.75 -2.74
N SER A 51 18.33 -11.83 -2.64
CA SER A 51 17.45 -12.11 -1.49
C SER A 51 18.13 -12.99 -0.43
N ILE A 52 19.45 -13.24 -0.56
CA ILE A 52 20.18 -14.15 0.33
C ILE A 52 20.72 -13.37 1.52
N GLY A 53 20.34 -13.80 2.71
CA GLY A 53 20.80 -13.18 3.96
C GLY A 53 20.55 -14.08 5.16
N ALA A 54 21.17 -13.73 6.28
CA ALA A 54 21.02 -14.39 7.57
C ALA A 54 21.21 -13.38 8.70
N ALA A 55 20.71 -13.70 9.90
CA ALA A 55 21.06 -12.98 11.12
C ALA A 55 22.08 -13.77 11.94
N THR A 56 22.94 -13.08 12.68
CA THR A 56 23.83 -13.74 13.63
C THR A 56 23.07 -14.30 14.84
N ASN A 57 23.48 -15.44 15.36
CA ASN A 57 22.96 -16.01 16.60
C ASN A 57 23.58 -15.33 17.84
N SER A 58 23.29 -15.86 19.05
CA SER A 58 23.84 -15.37 20.33
C SER A 58 25.35 -15.34 20.40
N ASP A 59 26.04 -16.24 19.67
CA ASP A 59 27.50 -16.35 19.63
C ASP A 59 28.13 -15.50 18.51
N GLY A 60 27.30 -14.67 17.83
CA GLY A 60 27.71 -13.88 16.68
C GLY A 60 27.94 -14.70 15.41
N TYR A 61 27.54 -15.99 15.38
CA TYR A 61 27.73 -16.88 14.24
C TYR A 61 26.59 -16.72 13.24
N PHE A 62 26.94 -16.71 11.94
CA PHE A 62 25.97 -16.72 10.83
C PHE A 62 26.32 -17.78 9.80
N VAL A 63 25.33 -18.22 9.05
CA VAL A 63 25.49 -19.06 7.87
C VAL A 63 24.45 -18.65 6.81
N MET A 64 24.93 -18.47 5.59
CA MET A 64 24.11 -18.30 4.38
C MET A 64 24.39 -19.48 3.48
N SER A 65 23.35 -20.17 3.06
CA SER A 65 23.39 -21.37 2.22
C SER A 65 22.83 -21.08 0.83
N ASP A 66 23.04 -22.04 -0.07
CA ASP A 66 22.46 -22.05 -1.42
C ASP A 66 22.89 -20.87 -2.30
N ILE A 67 24.15 -20.43 -2.13
CA ILE A 67 24.71 -19.31 -2.89
C ILE A 67 25.28 -19.83 -4.22
N PRO A 68 24.80 -19.34 -5.37
CA PRO A 68 25.38 -19.68 -6.66
C PRO A 68 26.84 -19.21 -6.79
N ILE A 69 27.61 -19.85 -7.66
CA ILE A 69 28.97 -19.42 -7.99
C ILE A 69 28.94 -17.98 -8.56
N GLY A 70 29.79 -17.10 -8.02
CA GLY A 70 29.83 -15.69 -8.45
C GLY A 70 30.64 -14.79 -7.54
N LYS A 71 30.63 -13.51 -7.86
CA LYS A 71 31.21 -12.45 -7.01
C LYS A 71 30.08 -11.68 -6.36
N TYR A 72 30.20 -11.44 -5.08
CA TYR A 72 29.17 -10.79 -4.27
C TYR A 72 29.79 -9.74 -3.36
N GLU A 73 29.02 -8.72 -3.04
CA GLU A 73 29.31 -7.80 -1.95
C GLU A 73 28.49 -8.24 -0.73
N ILE A 74 29.17 -8.66 0.34
CA ILE A 74 28.52 -8.94 1.62
C ILE A 74 28.41 -7.66 2.41
N ASN A 75 27.21 -7.42 2.96
CA ASN A 75 26.92 -6.29 3.82
C ASN A 75 26.49 -6.79 5.19
N ILE A 76 27.01 -6.13 6.22
CA ILE A 76 26.66 -6.45 7.60
C ILE A 76 26.25 -5.15 8.28
N SER A 77 25.07 -5.17 8.88
CA SER A 77 24.51 -4.02 9.60
C SER A 77 24.01 -4.41 10.97
N MET A 78 24.33 -3.59 11.94
CA MET A 78 23.82 -3.67 13.31
C MET A 78 23.66 -2.26 13.87
N ILE A 79 22.61 -2.04 14.65
CA ILE A 79 22.35 -0.74 15.29
C ILE A 79 23.51 -0.43 16.25
N GLY A 80 24.09 0.77 16.13
CA GLY A 80 25.24 1.19 16.93
C GLY A 80 26.60 0.88 16.30
N TYR A 81 26.63 0.27 15.12
CA TYR A 81 27.86 -0.09 14.40
C TYR A 81 27.89 0.46 12.99
N ALA A 82 29.08 0.77 12.50
CA ALA A 82 29.31 1.10 11.10
C ALA A 82 28.93 -0.08 10.20
N VAL A 83 28.26 0.22 9.07
CA VAL A 83 27.95 -0.80 8.07
C VAL A 83 29.24 -1.33 7.47
N TYR A 84 29.46 -2.64 7.60
CA TYR A 84 30.59 -3.33 7.02
C TYR A 84 30.25 -3.82 5.61
N LYS A 85 31.19 -3.64 4.68
CA LYS A 85 31.07 -4.11 3.31
C LYS A 85 32.36 -4.77 2.87
N GLU A 86 32.26 -5.93 2.22
CA GLU A 86 33.40 -6.67 1.70
C GLU A 86 32.99 -7.40 0.40
N GLU A 87 33.90 -7.43 -0.57
CA GLU A 87 33.71 -8.25 -1.78
C GLU A 87 34.17 -9.70 -1.49
N VAL A 88 33.32 -10.67 -1.78
CA VAL A 88 33.58 -12.09 -1.66
C VAL A 88 33.51 -12.76 -3.03
N ASP A 89 34.55 -13.50 -3.38
CA ASP A 89 34.66 -14.20 -4.66
C ASP A 89 34.44 -15.70 -4.48
N LEU A 90 33.28 -16.18 -4.88
CA LEU A 90 32.87 -17.58 -4.90
C LEU A 90 33.05 -18.24 -6.27
N SER A 91 33.76 -17.60 -7.20
CA SER A 91 33.92 -18.10 -8.59
C SER A 91 34.72 -19.40 -8.66
N GLN A 92 35.52 -19.71 -7.63
CA GLN A 92 36.31 -20.96 -7.54
C GLN A 92 35.51 -22.16 -7.01
N GLY A 93 34.22 -22.00 -6.69
CA GLY A 93 33.35 -23.08 -6.22
C GLY A 93 33.69 -23.58 -4.80
N GLN A 94 34.25 -22.73 -3.96
CA GLN A 94 34.59 -23.05 -2.57
C GLN A 94 33.77 -22.19 -1.60
N SER A 95 33.28 -22.82 -0.51
CA SER A 95 32.62 -22.11 0.58
C SER A 95 33.65 -21.32 1.39
N ILE A 96 33.26 -20.14 1.84
CA ILE A 96 34.15 -19.19 2.53
C ILE A 96 33.71 -19.02 3.98
N ARG A 97 34.72 -18.92 4.87
CA ARG A 97 34.51 -18.56 6.27
C ARG A 97 35.06 -17.15 6.55
N LEU A 98 34.23 -16.28 7.08
CA LEU A 98 34.57 -14.89 7.39
C LEU A 98 34.63 -14.66 8.90
N ASN A 99 35.61 -13.85 9.32
CA ASN A 99 35.68 -13.34 10.69
C ASN A 99 35.66 -11.81 10.64
N ILE A 100 34.53 -11.26 10.96
CA ILE A 100 34.22 -9.84 10.74
C ILE A 100 34.22 -9.11 12.07
N ARG A 101 34.82 -7.93 12.09
CA ARG A 101 34.85 -7.06 13.24
C ARG A 101 34.15 -5.75 12.88
N LEU A 102 33.03 -5.48 13.54
CA LEU A 102 32.29 -4.22 13.37
C LEU A 102 32.88 -3.18 14.33
N LYS A 103 33.05 -1.98 13.80
CA LYS A 103 33.46 -0.82 14.57
C LYS A 103 32.21 -0.14 15.12
N GLU A 104 32.19 0.15 16.42
CA GLU A 104 31.16 1.00 16.98
C GLU A 104 31.20 2.37 16.28
N GLU A 105 30.08 2.75 15.77
CA GLU A 105 29.83 4.09 15.26
C GLU A 105 28.68 4.64 16.07
N ALA A 106 28.98 5.61 16.93
CA ALA A 106 27.91 6.37 17.54
C ALA A 106 27.09 6.96 16.39
N ILE A 107 25.88 6.42 16.18
CA ILE A 107 24.93 7.05 15.29
C ILE A 107 24.73 8.44 15.86
N GLN A 108 25.49 9.42 15.37
CA GLN A 108 25.03 10.79 15.41
C GLN A 108 23.77 10.71 14.54
N GLY A 109 22.63 10.52 15.22
CA GLY A 109 21.36 10.54 14.55
C GLY A 109 21.31 11.86 13.77
N THR A 110 21.59 11.81 12.48
CA THR A 110 20.78 12.59 11.59
C THR A 110 19.40 12.19 12.08
N GLU A 111 18.75 13.11 12.76
CA GLU A 111 17.37 13.02 13.16
C GLU A 111 16.66 12.43 11.94
N VAL A 112 16.56 11.10 11.92
CA VAL A 112 15.71 10.46 10.95
C VAL A 112 14.39 11.04 11.33
N LEU A 113 13.95 12.00 10.52
CA LEU A 113 12.66 12.61 10.61
C LEU A 113 11.64 11.49 10.41
N VAL A 114 11.46 10.67 11.43
CA VAL A 114 10.29 9.83 11.65
C VAL A 114 9.13 10.76 12.04
N THR A 115 9.11 11.96 11.43
CA THR A 115 8.08 12.95 11.69
C THR A 115 6.73 12.43 11.24
N ALA A 116 6.66 11.65 10.17
CA ALA A 116 5.38 11.14 9.70
C ALA A 116 4.87 9.99 10.60
N GLU A 117 5.72 9.02 10.94
CA GLU A 117 5.31 7.90 11.82
C GLU A 117 5.16 8.34 13.27
N ARG A 118 6.03 9.22 13.77
CA ARG A 118 5.90 9.79 15.12
C ARG A 118 4.68 10.67 15.23
N GLN A 119 4.39 11.50 14.23
CA GLN A 119 3.15 12.27 14.18
C GLN A 119 1.93 11.35 14.02
N LYS A 120 2.02 10.26 13.25
CA LYS A 120 0.96 9.24 13.15
C LYS A 120 0.77 8.55 14.50
N PHE A 121 1.84 8.23 15.22
CA PHE A 121 1.80 7.63 16.56
C PHE A 121 1.30 8.62 17.63
N GLU A 122 1.77 9.87 17.62
CA GLU A 122 1.30 10.92 18.53
C GLU A 122 -0.18 11.26 18.27
N ARG A 123 -0.63 11.27 17.01
CA ARG A 123 -2.05 11.39 16.64
C ARG A 123 -2.87 10.17 17.08
N SER A 124 -2.31 8.96 17.00
CA SER A 124 -2.99 7.74 17.44
C SER A 124 -3.14 7.64 18.96
N MET A 125 -2.39 8.45 19.71
CA MET A 125 -2.56 8.57 21.18
C MET A 125 -3.74 9.47 21.55
N GLU A 126 -4.29 10.27 20.65
CA GLU A 126 -5.62 10.85 20.81
C GLU A 126 -6.65 9.72 20.70
N SER A 127 -7.19 9.28 21.81
CA SER A 127 -7.90 8.00 22.03
C SER A 127 -9.15 7.72 21.15
N SER A 128 -9.35 8.46 20.05
CA SER A 128 -10.48 8.31 19.14
C SER A 128 -10.17 8.71 17.70
N GLN A 129 -8.90 9.00 17.34
CA GLN A 129 -8.49 9.36 16.00
C GLN A 129 -7.96 8.13 15.26
N ILE A 130 -8.44 7.92 14.05
CA ILE A 130 -7.95 6.90 13.13
C ILE A 130 -7.61 7.60 11.81
N ALA A 131 -6.36 7.53 11.40
CA ALA A 131 -5.92 8.03 10.10
C ALA A 131 -5.80 6.84 9.14
N LEU A 132 -6.59 6.85 8.08
CA LEU A 132 -6.56 5.84 7.01
C LEU A 132 -5.76 6.39 5.83
N ASP A 133 -4.74 5.67 5.44
CA ASP A 133 -4.00 6.00 4.22
C ASP A 133 -4.63 5.35 2.96
N LEU A 134 -4.16 5.75 1.78
CA LEU A 134 -4.67 5.23 0.51
C LEU A 134 -4.52 3.71 0.38
N ARG A 135 -3.50 3.10 1.00
CA ARG A 135 -3.27 1.66 0.95
C ARG A 135 -4.31 0.92 1.78
N GLU A 136 -4.59 1.43 2.96
CA GLU A 136 -5.61 0.89 3.86
C GLU A 136 -7.00 0.97 3.21
N ILE A 137 -7.34 2.11 2.58
CA ILE A 137 -8.61 2.27 1.85
C ILE A 137 -8.71 1.29 0.67
N ASN A 138 -7.63 1.11 -0.09
CA ASN A 138 -7.63 0.21 -1.25
C ASN A 138 -7.55 -1.28 -0.88
N SER A 139 -7.03 -1.62 0.29
CA SER A 139 -6.94 -3.01 0.78
C SER A 139 -8.21 -3.48 1.47
N ALA A 140 -9.08 -2.55 1.85
CA ALA A 140 -10.36 -2.88 2.48
C ALA A 140 -11.27 -3.65 1.50
N PRO A 141 -12.04 -4.65 1.96
CA PRO A 141 -13.04 -5.32 1.14
C PRO A 141 -14.01 -4.31 0.54
N ALA A 142 -14.06 -4.25 -0.79
CA ALA A 142 -14.88 -3.31 -1.52
C ALA A 142 -16.09 -4.01 -2.14
N PHE A 143 -17.24 -3.38 -2.14
CA PHE A 143 -18.45 -3.92 -2.79
C PHE A 143 -18.28 -4.01 -4.31
N VAL A 144 -17.79 -2.95 -4.94
CA VAL A 144 -17.47 -2.87 -6.38
C VAL A 144 -16.17 -2.13 -6.61
N GLU A 145 -15.95 -1.08 -5.83
CA GLU A 145 -14.76 -0.25 -5.86
C GLU A 145 -14.39 0.22 -4.45
N PRO A 146 -13.11 0.50 -4.18
CA PRO A 146 -12.68 1.04 -2.90
C PRO A 146 -13.42 2.34 -2.57
N ASP A 147 -13.90 2.47 -1.34
CA ASP A 147 -14.65 3.62 -0.87
C ASP A 147 -14.31 3.93 0.59
N VAL A 148 -14.09 5.23 0.89
CA VAL A 148 -13.70 5.68 2.23
C VAL A 148 -14.74 5.30 3.29
N PHE A 149 -16.02 5.50 2.99
CA PHE A 149 -17.08 5.19 3.96
C PHE A 149 -17.20 3.70 4.23
N ARG A 150 -17.01 2.87 3.19
CA ARG A 150 -17.00 1.42 3.35
C ARG A 150 -15.85 0.95 4.23
N THR A 151 -14.67 1.55 4.06
CA THR A 151 -13.53 1.27 4.92
C THR A 151 -13.82 1.67 6.37
N LEU A 152 -14.43 2.83 6.59
CA LEU A 152 -14.81 3.29 7.94
C LEU A 152 -15.88 2.41 8.59
N GLN A 153 -16.80 1.83 7.82
CA GLN A 153 -17.82 0.91 8.34
C GLN A 153 -17.23 -0.39 8.94
N MET A 154 -15.98 -0.71 8.63
CA MET A 154 -15.28 -1.85 9.22
C MET A 154 -14.68 -1.54 10.61
N LEU A 155 -14.66 -0.27 11.01
CA LEU A 155 -14.08 0.15 12.26
C LEU A 155 -15.02 -0.13 13.46
N PRO A 156 -14.47 -0.48 14.61
CA PRO A 156 -15.26 -0.66 15.84
C PRO A 156 -16.05 0.60 16.20
N GLY A 157 -17.34 0.43 16.49
CA GLY A 157 -18.23 1.53 16.86
C GLY A 157 -18.83 2.30 15.68
N VAL A 158 -18.58 1.89 14.46
CA VAL A 158 -19.26 2.36 13.25
C VAL A 158 -20.25 1.30 12.82
N GLN A 159 -21.50 1.68 12.62
CA GLN A 159 -22.59 0.78 12.21
C GLN A 159 -23.16 1.20 10.87
N THR A 160 -23.74 0.25 10.16
CA THR A 160 -24.48 0.47 8.92
C THR A 160 -25.88 -0.13 9.06
N THR A 161 -26.85 0.46 8.36
CA THR A 161 -28.23 -0.05 8.35
C THR A 161 -28.46 -1.14 7.32
N SER A 162 -27.66 -1.19 6.27
CA SER A 162 -27.69 -2.24 5.24
C SER A 162 -26.40 -2.29 4.46
N ASP A 163 -26.14 -3.41 3.78
CA ASP A 163 -24.98 -3.60 2.91
C ASP A 163 -24.98 -2.65 1.69
N PHE A 164 -26.12 -2.08 1.36
CA PHE A 164 -26.29 -1.12 0.26
C PHE A 164 -26.28 0.34 0.73
N SER A 165 -25.91 0.61 1.98
CA SER A 165 -25.84 1.97 2.52
C SER A 165 -24.41 2.30 2.96
N SER A 166 -23.87 3.41 2.46
CA SER A 166 -22.60 3.97 2.94
C SER A 166 -22.75 4.92 4.13
N ALA A 167 -23.97 5.05 4.66
CA ALA A 167 -24.24 5.91 5.81
C ALA A 167 -23.46 5.46 7.05
N LEU A 168 -22.87 6.43 7.76
CA LEU A 168 -22.05 6.18 8.93
C LEU A 168 -22.84 6.50 10.22
N TYR A 169 -23.17 5.45 10.97
CA TYR A 169 -23.75 5.56 12.33
C TYR A 169 -22.63 5.33 13.32
N VAL A 170 -22.13 6.39 13.93
CA VAL A 170 -20.93 6.33 14.76
C VAL A 170 -21.31 6.45 16.23
N ARG A 171 -21.05 5.40 17.02
CA ARG A 171 -21.34 5.37 18.47
C ARG A 171 -22.77 5.82 18.82
N GLY A 172 -23.74 5.45 17.99
CA GLY A 172 -25.15 5.78 18.19
C GLY A 172 -25.60 7.13 17.62
N SER A 173 -24.69 7.90 17.01
CA SER A 173 -25.08 9.12 16.28
C SER A 173 -25.65 8.79 14.90
N THR A 174 -26.49 9.65 14.37
CA THR A 174 -27.04 9.55 13.02
C THR A 174 -26.11 10.19 11.99
N PRO A 175 -26.18 9.80 10.69
CA PRO A 175 -25.27 10.29 9.67
C PRO A 175 -25.25 11.81 9.49
N ASP A 176 -26.37 12.48 9.74
CA ASP A 176 -26.50 13.95 9.68
C ASP A 176 -25.75 14.67 10.81
N GLN A 177 -25.43 13.95 11.89
CA GLN A 177 -24.66 14.47 13.01
C GLN A 177 -23.15 14.39 12.79
N ASN A 178 -22.69 13.75 11.73
CA ASN A 178 -21.26 13.69 11.38
C ASN A 178 -20.84 14.92 10.60
N LEU A 179 -19.62 15.41 10.86
CA LEU A 179 -18.96 16.44 10.06
C LEU A 179 -18.04 15.78 9.05
N ILE A 180 -18.36 15.89 7.78
CA ILE A 180 -17.57 15.32 6.70
C ILE A 180 -16.98 16.47 5.89
N MET A 181 -15.66 16.44 5.72
CA MET A 181 -14.88 17.51 5.10
C MET A 181 -13.97 16.97 4.01
N LEU A 182 -13.70 17.80 3.02
CA LEU A 182 -12.65 17.61 2.03
C LEU A 182 -11.69 18.80 2.12
N ASP A 183 -10.42 18.54 2.42
CA ASP A 183 -9.40 19.58 2.64
C ASP A 183 -9.85 20.66 3.65
N GLY A 184 -10.56 20.25 4.71
CA GLY A 184 -11.09 21.14 5.73
C GLY A 184 -12.38 21.88 5.37
N ILE A 185 -12.93 21.69 4.17
CA ILE A 185 -14.19 22.27 3.72
C ILE A 185 -15.34 21.28 3.95
N ALA A 186 -16.36 21.70 4.68
CA ALA A 186 -17.51 20.85 4.97
C ALA A 186 -18.31 20.52 3.69
N ILE A 187 -18.60 19.23 3.49
CA ILE A 187 -19.41 18.72 2.39
C ILE A 187 -20.84 18.51 2.90
N TYR A 188 -21.80 19.16 2.26
CA TYR A 188 -23.21 19.08 2.65
C TYR A 188 -23.79 17.68 2.40
N ASN A 189 -23.59 17.15 1.19
CA ASN A 189 -24.02 15.80 0.84
C ASN A 189 -22.83 14.95 0.37
N PRO A 190 -22.23 14.13 1.25
CA PRO A 190 -21.08 13.33 0.92
C PRO A 190 -21.43 11.98 0.27
N TYR A 191 -22.71 11.75 0.00
CA TYR A 191 -23.22 10.49 -0.54
C TYR A 191 -23.45 10.58 -2.04
N HIS A 192 -23.18 9.50 -2.75
CA HIS A 192 -23.41 9.35 -4.17
C HIS A 192 -24.26 8.11 -4.46
N LEU A 193 -25.00 8.13 -5.59
CA LEU A 193 -25.83 7.02 -6.05
C LEU A 193 -26.83 6.53 -4.97
N GLY A 194 -27.63 7.47 -4.44
CA GLY A 194 -28.64 7.11 -3.42
C GLY A 194 -28.07 6.62 -2.10
N GLY A 195 -26.82 6.95 -1.79
CA GLY A 195 -26.17 6.58 -0.54
C GLY A 195 -25.42 5.25 -0.57
N ILE A 196 -25.15 4.68 -1.75
CA ILE A 196 -24.38 3.44 -1.88
C ILE A 196 -22.89 3.69 -1.74
N PHE A 197 -22.38 4.81 -2.25
CA PHE A 197 -20.99 5.21 -2.26
C PHE A 197 -20.78 6.61 -1.69
N SER A 198 -19.54 6.91 -1.32
CA SER A 198 -19.12 8.29 -1.05
C SER A 198 -18.91 9.07 -2.35
N THR A 199 -18.93 10.41 -2.25
CA THR A 199 -18.61 11.30 -3.38
C THR A 199 -17.10 11.38 -3.65
N PHE A 200 -16.27 10.83 -2.79
CA PHE A 200 -14.82 10.93 -2.87
C PHE A 200 -14.23 10.09 -4.00
N ASN A 201 -13.27 10.66 -4.73
CA ASN A 201 -12.42 9.90 -5.63
C ASN A 201 -11.22 9.35 -4.88
N THR A 202 -11.22 8.07 -4.57
CA THR A 202 -10.17 7.42 -3.78
C THR A 202 -8.77 7.59 -4.39
N ASP A 203 -8.65 7.70 -5.72
CA ASP A 203 -7.35 7.85 -6.40
C ASP A 203 -6.72 9.23 -6.13
N ALA A 204 -7.53 10.22 -5.74
CA ALA A 204 -7.09 11.57 -5.39
C ALA A 204 -6.80 11.76 -3.89
N ILE A 205 -7.12 10.78 -3.04
CA ILE A 205 -6.97 10.88 -1.59
C ILE A 205 -5.53 10.58 -1.17
N LYS A 206 -5.02 11.39 -0.24
CA LYS A 206 -3.78 11.14 0.49
C LYS A 206 -4.04 10.36 1.77
N GLU A 207 -4.95 10.88 2.57
CA GLU A 207 -5.33 10.30 3.87
C GLU A 207 -6.76 10.71 4.24
N ALA A 208 -7.38 9.96 5.13
CA ALA A 208 -8.67 10.26 5.71
C ALA A 208 -8.57 10.20 7.23
N ASP A 209 -8.68 11.36 7.89
CA ASP A 209 -8.65 11.49 9.34
C ASP A 209 -10.05 11.33 9.91
N PHE A 210 -10.26 10.27 10.66
CA PHE A 210 -11.55 9.96 11.28
C PHE A 210 -11.47 10.07 12.80
N HIS A 211 -12.37 10.84 13.38
CA HIS A 211 -12.54 10.97 14.83
C HIS A 211 -13.94 10.46 15.22
N ALA A 212 -13.97 9.34 15.90
CA ALA A 212 -15.23 8.75 16.39
C ALA A 212 -15.76 9.39 17.69
N GLY A 213 -15.19 10.50 18.11
CA GLY A 213 -15.50 11.27 19.34
C GLY A 213 -14.24 11.91 19.91
N GLY A 214 -14.37 12.77 20.93
CA GLY A 214 -13.22 13.43 21.55
C GLY A 214 -12.41 14.33 20.62
N PHE A 215 -13.05 14.90 19.60
CA PHE A 215 -12.39 15.71 18.60
C PHE A 215 -12.00 17.11 19.14
N PRO A 216 -10.93 17.72 18.60
CA PRO A 216 -10.47 19.05 19.02
C PRO A 216 -11.51 20.14 18.84
N ALA A 217 -11.44 21.20 19.65
CA ALA A 217 -12.37 22.34 19.62
C ALA A 217 -12.42 23.12 18.28
N ARG A 218 -11.45 22.90 17.40
CA ARG A 218 -11.47 23.46 16.03
C ARG A 218 -12.61 22.91 15.17
N TYR A 219 -13.15 21.76 15.53
CA TYR A 219 -14.28 21.14 14.86
C TYR A 219 -15.56 21.44 15.63
N GLY A 220 -16.51 22.11 14.99
CA GLY A 220 -17.79 22.48 15.61
C GLY A 220 -18.99 22.19 14.72
N GLY A 221 -20.18 22.41 15.26
CA GLY A 221 -21.43 22.30 14.52
C GLY A 221 -21.97 20.90 14.29
N ARG A 222 -21.27 19.85 14.76
CA ARG A 222 -21.71 18.45 14.70
C ARG A 222 -21.38 17.74 16.02
N MET A 223 -22.13 16.70 16.35
CA MET A 223 -22.02 16.00 17.63
C MET A 223 -21.58 14.53 17.48
N GLY A 224 -21.64 13.97 16.30
CA GLY A 224 -21.33 12.58 16.02
C GLY A 224 -19.83 12.34 15.83
N ALA A 225 -19.41 12.17 14.62
CA ALA A 225 -18.02 11.95 14.26
C ALA A 225 -17.52 13.06 13.31
N ILE A 226 -16.20 13.15 13.17
CA ILE A 226 -15.54 14.02 12.21
C ILE A 226 -14.77 13.14 11.23
N LEU A 227 -14.96 13.38 9.95
CA LEU A 227 -14.16 12.83 8.88
C LEU A 227 -13.56 13.96 8.05
N ASN A 228 -12.26 14.07 8.02
CA ASN A 228 -11.55 15.01 7.16
C ASN A 228 -10.77 14.23 6.11
N VAL A 229 -11.21 14.26 4.88
CA VAL A 229 -10.54 13.65 3.74
C VAL A 229 -9.57 14.67 3.16
N ILE A 230 -8.32 14.29 3.01
CA ILE A 230 -7.25 15.16 2.52
C ILE A 230 -6.81 14.64 1.16
N ASN A 231 -6.86 15.50 0.16
CA ASN A 231 -6.37 15.17 -1.17
C ASN A 231 -4.83 15.11 -1.21
N ARG A 232 -4.30 14.29 -2.10
CA ARG A 232 -2.88 14.26 -2.36
C ARG A 232 -2.46 15.40 -3.28
N GLU A 233 -1.21 15.76 -3.23
CA GLU A 233 -0.61 16.67 -4.19
C GLU A 233 -0.33 15.95 -5.51
N GLY A 234 -0.31 16.70 -6.61
CA GLY A 234 0.08 16.17 -7.91
C GLY A 234 1.59 15.88 -8.01
N ASN A 235 1.97 15.17 -9.05
CA ASN A 235 3.36 14.84 -9.31
C ASN A 235 4.16 16.10 -9.68
N THR A 236 5.28 16.34 -8.96
CA THR A 236 6.14 17.51 -9.16
C THR A 236 7.24 17.32 -10.20
N GLU A 237 7.44 16.08 -10.68
CA GLU A 237 8.56 15.73 -11.56
C GLU A 237 8.12 15.54 -13.01
N ARG A 238 7.02 14.85 -13.23
CA ARG A 238 6.54 14.46 -14.56
C ARG A 238 5.01 14.42 -14.61
N ILE A 239 4.48 14.51 -15.84
CA ILE A 239 3.06 14.28 -16.07
C ILE A 239 2.79 12.78 -15.97
N THR A 240 1.84 12.43 -15.11
CA THR A 240 1.37 11.06 -14.92
C THR A 240 -0.15 11.05 -14.92
N GLY A 241 -0.73 9.89 -15.19
CA GLY A 241 -2.17 9.73 -15.14
C GLY A 241 -2.55 8.29 -14.93
N SER A 242 -3.75 8.09 -14.41
CA SER A 242 -4.38 6.79 -14.23
C SER A 242 -5.81 6.84 -14.73
N ALA A 243 -6.28 5.72 -15.26
CA ALA A 243 -7.69 5.53 -15.62
C ALA A 243 -8.13 4.16 -15.11
N ASN A 244 -9.28 4.11 -14.49
CA ASN A 244 -9.88 2.90 -13.96
C ASN A 244 -11.31 2.79 -14.48
N LEU A 245 -11.65 1.63 -14.99
CA LEU A 245 -12.99 1.29 -15.48
C LEU A 245 -13.53 0.13 -14.65
N SER A 246 -14.65 0.36 -13.99
CA SER A 246 -15.40 -0.68 -13.28
C SER A 246 -16.74 -0.93 -13.97
N LEU A 247 -17.51 -1.91 -13.49
CA LEU A 247 -18.83 -2.23 -14.05
C LEU A 247 -19.84 -1.08 -13.91
N ILE A 248 -19.65 -0.17 -12.96
CA ILE A 248 -20.62 0.86 -12.62
C ILE A 248 -20.07 2.29 -12.73
N SER A 249 -18.75 2.45 -12.80
CA SER A 249 -18.13 3.77 -12.85
C SER A 249 -16.85 3.79 -13.69
N SER A 250 -16.46 4.97 -14.10
CA SER A 250 -15.14 5.27 -14.66
C SER A 250 -14.49 6.38 -13.86
N LYS A 251 -13.20 6.23 -13.59
CA LYS A 251 -12.36 7.21 -12.91
C LYS A 251 -11.19 7.57 -13.81
N ALA A 252 -10.82 8.82 -13.81
CA ALA A 252 -9.60 9.28 -14.47
C ALA A 252 -8.91 10.32 -13.59
N LEU A 253 -7.59 10.30 -13.61
CA LEU A 253 -6.76 11.25 -12.91
C LEU A 253 -5.57 11.58 -13.79
N ILE A 254 -5.25 12.87 -13.91
CA ILE A 254 -4.06 13.39 -14.57
C ILE A 254 -3.42 14.40 -13.63
N GLU A 255 -2.10 14.35 -13.53
CA GLU A 255 -1.34 15.22 -12.65
C GLU A 255 0.02 15.54 -13.25
N GLY A 256 0.63 16.63 -12.81
CA GLY A 256 1.95 17.00 -13.28
C GLY A 256 2.51 18.25 -12.62
N PRO A 257 3.78 18.58 -12.94
CA PRO A 257 4.43 19.78 -12.44
C PRO A 257 3.81 21.05 -13.05
N ILE A 258 3.78 22.13 -12.25
CA ILE A 258 3.54 23.46 -12.79
C ILE A 258 4.77 23.87 -13.58
N PRO A 259 4.61 24.39 -14.83
CA PRO A 259 5.74 24.89 -15.61
C PRO A 259 6.53 25.90 -14.78
N LYS A 260 7.86 25.80 -14.83
CA LYS A 260 8.78 26.69 -14.07
C LYS A 260 8.56 28.15 -14.46
N TRP A 261 7.73 28.85 -13.75
CA TRP A 261 7.55 30.29 -13.90
C TRP A 261 8.06 30.98 -12.63
N LYS A 262 9.03 31.87 -12.78
CA LYS A 262 9.64 32.66 -11.69
C LYS A 262 10.14 31.87 -10.48
N GLY A 263 10.68 30.63 -10.69
CA GLY A 263 11.22 29.82 -9.60
C GLY A 263 10.19 29.12 -8.71
N MET A 264 8.91 29.23 -9.01
CA MET A 264 7.86 28.51 -8.28
C MET A 264 7.96 27.00 -8.56
N LYS A 265 7.92 26.21 -7.49
CA LYS A 265 7.79 24.75 -7.54
C LYS A 265 6.38 24.41 -7.08
N GLY A 266 5.68 23.61 -7.86
CA GLY A 266 4.34 23.16 -7.51
C GLY A 266 3.88 22.07 -8.48
N SER A 267 2.71 21.54 -8.20
CA SER A 267 2.05 20.53 -9.02
C SER A 267 0.58 20.88 -9.21
N TRP A 268 -0.02 20.26 -10.18
CA TRP A 268 -1.44 20.29 -10.42
C TRP A 268 -1.98 18.87 -10.53
N MET A 269 -3.23 18.67 -10.17
CA MET A 269 -3.95 17.40 -10.29
C MET A 269 -5.37 17.69 -10.73
N ILE A 270 -5.84 16.92 -11.69
CA ILE A 270 -7.24 16.92 -12.15
C ILE A 270 -7.73 15.49 -12.06
N SER A 271 -8.81 15.29 -11.34
CA SER A 271 -9.45 13.98 -11.23
C SER A 271 -10.94 14.09 -11.52
N GLY A 272 -11.50 13.04 -12.08
CA GLY A 272 -12.93 12.93 -12.35
C GLY A 272 -13.43 11.51 -12.17
N ARG A 273 -14.65 11.38 -11.69
CA ARG A 273 -15.37 10.11 -11.58
C ARG A 273 -16.75 10.27 -12.20
N ARG A 274 -17.18 9.28 -12.98
CA ARG A 274 -18.53 9.20 -13.51
C ARG A 274 -19.11 7.81 -13.26
N THR A 275 -20.26 7.77 -12.63
CA THR A 275 -21.07 6.56 -12.49
C THR A 275 -22.05 6.46 -13.66
N TYR A 276 -22.24 5.27 -14.22
CA TYR A 276 -23.12 5.01 -15.37
C TYR A 276 -24.01 3.78 -15.15
N ILE A 277 -24.32 3.49 -13.90
CA ILE A 277 -25.19 2.36 -13.53
C ILE A 277 -26.59 2.49 -14.13
N ASP A 278 -27.09 3.71 -14.31
CA ASP A 278 -28.33 4.02 -15.02
C ASP A 278 -28.33 3.39 -16.41
N LYS A 279 -27.26 3.60 -17.17
CA LYS A 279 -27.12 3.05 -18.53
C LYS A 279 -26.96 1.54 -18.55
N VAL A 280 -26.32 0.98 -17.51
CA VAL A 280 -26.15 -0.47 -17.38
C VAL A 280 -27.50 -1.14 -17.09
N ILE A 281 -28.31 -0.54 -16.20
CA ILE A 281 -29.66 -1.03 -15.88
C ILE A 281 -30.56 -0.97 -17.12
N ASP A 282 -30.53 0.15 -17.86
CA ASP A 282 -31.27 0.30 -19.12
C ASP A 282 -30.84 -0.71 -20.18
N ALA A 283 -29.53 -0.91 -20.35
CA ALA A 283 -28.99 -1.87 -21.32
C ALA A 283 -29.34 -3.31 -20.99
N LEU A 284 -29.39 -3.67 -19.71
CA LEU A 284 -29.77 -5.01 -19.23
C LEU A 284 -31.29 -5.20 -19.19
N LYS A 285 -32.08 -4.18 -19.50
CA LYS A 285 -33.57 -4.18 -19.43
C LYS A 285 -34.06 -4.74 -18.08
N LEU A 286 -33.36 -4.42 -17.01
CA LEU A 286 -33.80 -4.80 -15.67
C LEU A 286 -35.08 -4.05 -15.34
N PRO A 287 -36.13 -4.71 -14.81
CA PRO A 287 -37.38 -4.04 -14.48
C PRO A 287 -37.12 -2.95 -13.43
N SER A 288 -37.47 -1.72 -13.73
CA SER A 288 -37.55 -0.67 -12.73
C SER A 288 -38.63 -1.10 -11.72
N GLY A 289 -38.25 -1.24 -10.45
CA GLY A 289 -39.09 -1.85 -9.41
C GLY A 289 -40.39 -1.10 -9.08
N SER A 290 -40.74 -0.06 -9.80
CA SER A 290 -41.96 0.74 -9.60
C SER A 290 -42.67 0.96 -10.93
N LYS A 291 -43.98 0.77 -10.94
CA LYS A 291 -44.84 1.12 -12.07
C LYS A 291 -45.72 2.30 -11.74
N ASN A 292 -45.88 3.17 -12.70
CA ASN A 292 -46.90 4.24 -12.61
C ASN A 292 -48.32 3.65 -12.55
N SER A 293 -49.27 4.43 -12.14
CA SER A 293 -50.68 4.04 -12.10
C SER A 293 -51.28 3.68 -13.47
N ASP A 294 -50.61 4.04 -14.56
CA ASP A 294 -50.95 3.71 -15.95
C ASP A 294 -50.25 2.42 -16.46
N GLY A 295 -49.47 1.72 -15.60
CA GLY A 295 -48.76 0.51 -15.93
C GLY A 295 -47.41 0.71 -16.62
N SER A 296 -47.00 1.95 -16.90
CA SER A 296 -45.70 2.27 -17.46
C SER A 296 -44.58 2.14 -16.38
N ASP A 297 -43.39 1.67 -16.80
CA ASP A 297 -42.27 1.59 -15.90
C ASP A 297 -41.77 2.99 -15.49
N VAL A 298 -41.65 3.23 -14.18
CA VAL A 298 -40.99 4.43 -13.68
C VAL A 298 -39.50 4.27 -13.92
N PRO A 299 -38.85 5.14 -14.71
CA PRO A 299 -37.40 5.10 -14.84
C PRO A 299 -36.78 5.26 -13.47
N LEU A 300 -35.83 4.38 -13.13
CA LEU A 300 -35.02 4.50 -11.92
C LEU A 300 -34.28 5.86 -11.97
N GLN A 301 -34.86 6.86 -11.37
CA GLN A 301 -34.22 8.14 -11.17
C GLN A 301 -33.31 8.00 -9.94
N PHE A 302 -32.03 7.73 -10.17
CA PHE A 302 -31.07 7.97 -9.12
C PHE A 302 -30.87 9.47 -9.00
N PRO A 303 -31.12 10.07 -7.84
CA PRO A 303 -30.85 11.48 -7.66
C PRO A 303 -29.35 11.72 -7.90
N TYR A 304 -29.06 12.44 -8.98
CA TYR A 304 -27.73 12.98 -9.22
C TYR A 304 -27.55 14.19 -8.28
N TYR A 305 -27.01 13.95 -7.11
CA TYR A 305 -26.58 15.01 -6.21
C TYR A 305 -25.08 14.87 -5.96
#